data_b2d1ae4b23a2e006b630bf7774229ec7
#
_entry.id   b2d1ae4b23a2e006b630bf7774229ec7
#
_cell.length_a   1.000
_cell.length_b   1.000
_cell.length_c   1.000
_cell.angle_alpha   90.00
_cell.angle_beta   90.00
_cell.angle_gamma   90.00
#
_symmetry.space_group_name_H-M   'P 1'
#
loop_
_entity.id
_entity.type
_entity.pdbx_description
1 polymer ?
#
loop_
_entity_poly.entity_id
_entity_poly.type
_entity_poly.pdbx_seq_one_letter_code
_entity_poly.pdbx_strand_id
1 'polypeptide(L)' 'MCLGVPAKIKKIEGDFAIADFDGITRKISIQLVPDIKVNDFCLVHAGFAIEKISKDYAQEVKGYLKEIFKGNTDE' A
#
# COMPACT_ATOMS: atom_id res chain seq x y z
N MET A 1 2.55 17.28 0.47
CA MET A 1 3.33 16.12 0.32
C MET A 1 2.49 14.85 0.29
N CYS A 2 2.79 14.04 -0.65
CA CYS A 2 2.02 12.84 -0.84
C CYS A 2 2.63 11.69 -0.07
N LEU A 3 1.90 11.16 0.87
CA LEU A 3 2.34 9.99 1.60
C LEU A 3 1.52 8.81 1.14
N GLY A 4 2.19 7.86 0.52
CA GLY A 4 1.52 6.63 0.17
C GLY A 4 1.30 5.77 1.39
N VAL A 5 0.29 4.94 1.32
CA VAL A 5 0.05 3.93 2.34
C VAL A 5 0.55 2.60 1.80
N PRO A 6 1.39 1.88 2.54
CA PRO A 6 1.90 0.60 2.05
C PRO A 6 0.80 -0.45 2.01
N ALA A 7 0.82 -1.25 0.97
CA ALA A 7 -0.15 -2.32 0.79
C ALA A 7 0.52 -3.50 0.11
N LYS A 8 -0.03 -4.68 0.35
CA LYS A 8 0.45 -5.90 -0.28
C LYS A 8 -0.55 -6.33 -1.35
N ILE A 9 -0.03 -6.68 -2.51
CA ILE A 9 -0.87 -7.11 -3.61
C ILE A 9 -1.33 -8.56 -3.37
N LYS A 10 -2.63 -8.76 -3.34
CA LYS A 10 -3.20 -10.09 -3.12
C LYS A 10 -3.66 -10.73 -4.40
N LYS A 11 -4.14 -9.95 -5.36
CA LYS A 11 -4.67 -10.48 -6.61
C LYS A 11 -4.56 -9.40 -7.67
N ILE A 12 -4.31 -9.80 -8.90
CA ILE A 12 -4.19 -8.87 -10.02
C ILE A 12 -5.25 -9.20 -11.07
N GLU A 13 -5.96 -8.18 -11.53
CA GLU A 13 -7.00 -8.30 -12.55
C GLU A 13 -6.81 -7.19 -13.57
N GLY A 14 -6.07 -7.47 -14.65
CA GLY A 14 -5.83 -6.46 -15.67
C GLY A 14 -5.08 -5.26 -15.11
N ASP A 15 -5.67 -4.10 -15.23
CA ASP A 15 -5.08 -2.84 -14.76
C ASP A 15 -5.35 -2.58 -13.29
N PHE A 16 -6.02 -3.50 -12.62
CA PHE A 16 -6.39 -3.34 -11.22
C PHE A 16 -5.86 -4.48 -10.39
N ALA A 17 -5.79 -4.25 -9.11
CA ALA A 17 -5.35 -5.26 -8.17
C ALA A 17 -6.12 -5.12 -6.87
N ILE A 18 -6.20 -6.21 -6.14
CA ILE A 18 -6.76 -6.18 -4.79
C ILE A 18 -5.57 -6.05 -3.84
N ALA A 19 -5.55 -4.99 -3.10
CA ALA A 19 -4.47 -4.69 -2.17
C ALA A 19 -4.93 -4.86 -0.74
N ASP A 20 -4.05 -5.39 0.08
CA ASP A 20 -4.31 -5.61 1.49
C ASP A 20 -3.62 -4.52 2.31
N PHE A 21 -4.41 -3.74 3.02
CA PHE A 21 -3.94 -2.68 3.89
C PHE A 21 -4.06 -3.14 5.34
N ASP A 22 -3.25 -4.13 5.67
CA ASP A 22 -3.19 -4.64 7.03
C ASP A 22 -4.54 -5.23 7.48
N GLY A 23 -5.11 -6.07 6.63
CA GLY A 23 -6.37 -6.75 6.94
C GLY A 23 -7.57 -6.20 6.19
N ILE A 24 -7.46 -5.00 5.66
CA ILE A 24 -8.53 -4.39 4.88
C ILE A 24 -8.14 -4.42 3.41
N THR A 25 -8.99 -5.02 2.57
CA THR A 25 -8.68 -5.13 1.16
C THR A 25 -9.43 -4.09 0.35
N ARG A 26 -8.77 -3.57 -0.67
CA ARG A 26 -9.34 -2.58 -1.56
C ARG A 26 -8.87 -2.83 -2.98
N LYS A 27 -9.70 -2.46 -3.94
CA LYS A 27 -9.32 -2.52 -5.34
C LYS A 27 -8.59 -1.23 -5.70
N ILE A 28 -7.42 -1.36 -6.28
CA ILE A 28 -6.60 -0.20 -6.64
C ILE A 28 -6.15 -0.34 -8.08
N SER A 29 -5.73 0.78 -8.67
CA SER A 29 -5.16 0.78 -10.01
C SER A 29 -3.66 0.52 -9.92
N ILE A 30 -3.16 -0.33 -10.82
CA ILE A 30 -1.73 -0.62 -10.89
C ILE A 30 -1.14 -0.19 -12.22
N GLN A 31 -1.79 0.75 -12.91
CA GLN A 31 -1.34 1.21 -14.21
C GLN A 31 0.03 1.90 -14.14
N LEU A 32 0.36 2.50 -13.01
CA LEU A 32 1.63 3.19 -12.84
C LEU A 32 2.77 2.25 -12.45
N VAL A 33 2.45 1.02 -12.07
CA VAL A 33 3.45 0.01 -11.72
C VAL A 33 3.08 -1.32 -12.41
N PRO A 34 3.13 -1.35 -13.74
CA PRO A 34 2.60 -2.49 -14.49
C PRO A 34 3.37 -3.80 -14.27
N ASP A 35 4.57 -3.73 -13.75
CA ASP A 35 5.37 -4.92 -13.49
C ASP A 35 5.17 -5.50 -12.09
N ILE A 36 4.24 -4.96 -11.33
CA ILE A 36 4.00 -5.44 -9.98
C ILE A 36 3.32 -6.83 -10.03
N LYS A 37 3.60 -7.64 -9.03
CA LYS A 37 3.11 -9.01 -8.98
C LYS A 37 2.43 -9.28 -7.66
N VAL A 38 1.71 -10.40 -7.61
CA VAL A 38 1.09 -10.86 -6.37
C VAL A 38 2.18 -11.05 -5.32
N ASN A 39 1.86 -10.62 -4.12
CA ASN A 39 2.76 -10.62 -2.96
C ASN A 39 3.78 -9.50 -2.96
N ASP A 40 3.81 -8.67 -3.98
CA ASP A 40 4.64 -7.47 -3.97
C ASP A 40 3.99 -6.43 -3.07
N PHE A 41 4.82 -5.51 -2.60
CA PHE A 41 4.37 -4.37 -1.80
C PHE A 41 4.47 -3.10 -2.62
N CYS A 42 3.56 -2.18 -2.36
CA CYS A 42 3.55 -0.90 -3.06
C CYS A 42 3.02 0.19 -2.15
N LEU A 43 3.29 1.42 -2.54
CA LEU A 43 2.68 2.58 -1.91
C LEU A 43 1.44 2.95 -2.71
N VAL A 44 0.34 3.19 -2.00
CA VAL A 44 -0.94 3.52 -2.62
C VAL A 44 -1.36 4.92 -2.18
N HIS A 45 -1.77 5.73 -3.15
CA HIS A 45 -2.27 7.07 -2.88
C HIS A 45 -3.49 7.31 -3.77
N ALA A 46 -4.59 7.70 -3.14
CA ALA A 46 -5.82 8.03 -3.86
C ALA A 46 -6.29 6.88 -4.78
N GLY A 47 -6.09 5.63 -4.33
CA GLY A 47 -6.53 4.48 -5.09
C GLY A 47 -5.58 4.03 -6.19
N PHE A 48 -4.40 4.65 -6.29
CA PHE A 48 -3.39 4.29 -7.29
C PHE A 48 -2.14 3.77 -6.61
N ALA A 49 -1.63 2.65 -7.09
CA ALA A 49 -0.30 2.21 -6.70
C ALA A 49 0.69 3.10 -7.42
N ILE A 50 1.51 3.81 -6.66
CA ILE A 50 2.41 4.79 -7.25
C ILE A 50 3.85 4.32 -7.32
N GLU A 51 4.22 3.37 -6.47
CA GLU A 51 5.60 2.91 -6.41
C GLU A 51 5.65 1.51 -5.81
N LYS A 52 6.48 0.66 -6.43
CA LYS A 52 6.75 -0.66 -5.88
C LYS A 52 7.84 -0.54 -4.84
N ILE A 53 7.62 -1.13 -3.68
CA ILE A 53 8.57 -1.02 -2.57
C ILE A 53 8.94 -2.41 -2.07
N SER A 54 10.02 -2.48 -1.30
CA SER A 54 10.44 -3.74 -0.70
C SER A 54 9.59 -4.04 0.53
N LYS A 55 9.61 -5.30 0.93
CA LYS A 55 8.89 -5.73 2.12
C LYS A 55 9.41 -5.00 3.36
N ASP A 56 10.71 -4.87 3.45
CA ASP A 56 11.33 -4.19 4.61
C ASP A 56 10.91 -2.74 4.68
N TYR A 57 10.90 -2.07 3.53
CA TYR A 57 10.50 -0.68 3.49
C TYR A 57 9.02 -0.54 3.84
N ALA A 58 8.20 -1.47 3.36
CA ALA A 58 6.77 -1.43 3.67
C ALA A 58 6.52 -1.54 5.17
N GLN A 59 7.25 -2.43 5.83
CA GLN A 59 7.09 -2.60 7.27
C GLN A 59 7.56 -1.39 8.04
N GLU A 60 8.61 -0.76 7.56
CA GLU A 60 9.13 0.45 8.19
C GLU A 60 8.12 1.59 8.11
N VAL A 61 7.55 1.78 6.92
CA VAL A 61 6.54 2.83 6.72
C VAL A 61 5.30 2.56 7.57
N LYS A 62 4.89 1.29 7.64
CA LYS A 62 3.75 0.93 8.48
C LYS A 62 4.00 1.29 9.95
N GLY A 63 5.21 1.06 10.41
CA GLY A 63 5.58 1.42 11.77
C GLY A 63 5.41 2.89 12.05
N TYR A 64 5.88 3.73 11.13
CA TYR A 64 5.74 5.17 11.29
C TYR A 64 4.28 5.60 11.28
N LEU A 65 3.49 5.06 10.36
CA LEU A 65 2.08 5.40 10.30
C LEU A 65 1.34 4.98 11.55
N LYS A 66 1.70 3.82 12.08
CA LYS A 66 1.08 3.33 13.30
C LYS A 66 1.33 4.26 14.46
N GLU A 67 2.55 4.77 14.57
CA GLU A 67 2.88 5.70 15.64
C GLU A 67 2.11 7.00 15.50
N ILE A 68 1.98 7.50 14.29
CA ILE A 68 1.25 8.73 14.03
C ILE A 68 -0.21 8.58 14.42
N PHE A 69 -0.83 7.49 13.97
CA PHE A 69 -2.24 7.26 14.28
C PHE A 69 -2.47 7.01 15.75
N LYS A 70 -1.55 6.31 16.39
CA LYS A 70 -1.65 6.07 17.81
C LYS A 70 -1.60 7.36 18.59
N GLY A 71 -0.70 8.26 18.21
CA GLY A 71 -0.62 9.56 18.83
C GLY A 71 -1.90 10.33 18.70
N ASN A 72 -2.53 10.27 17.54
CA ASN A 72 -3.78 10.96 17.28
C ASN A 72 -4.93 10.38 18.09
N THR A 73 -4.93 9.07 18.26
CA THR A 73 -6.04 8.43 18.97
C THR A 73 -5.95 8.61 20.47
N ASP A 74 -4.80 8.97 20.97
CA ASP A 74 -4.63 9.23 22.40
C ASP A 74 -5.30 10.51 22.82
N GLU A 75 -5.74 11.30 21.86
CA GLU A 75 -6.51 12.49 22.14
C GLU A 75 -7.86 12.15 22.76
#